data_11cfbfe2a922b9950415b553ef99adc4
#
_entry.id   11cfbfe2a922b9950415b553ef99adc4
#
_cell.length_a   1.000
_cell.length_b   1.000
_cell.length_c   1.000
_cell.angle_alpha   90.00
_cell.angle_beta   90.00
_cell.angle_gamma   90.00
#
_symmetry.space_group_name_H-M   'P 1'
#
loop_
_entity.id
_entity.type
_entity.pdbx_description
1 polymer ?
#
loop_
_entity_poly.entity_id
_entity_poly.type
_entity_poly.pdbx_seq_one_letter_code
_entity_poly.pdbx_strand_id
1 'polypeptide(L)'
;DAGADALDVGGFGGTSWAKIEKARASDKAHQNLGDTFLEWGIPTAVSVFEVAQVRKGPVIATGGLKNGLDAAKAIALGADLAGMALTLLPSALEGKDALFERIETICGELKTAMFLTGATNISELANVRYYLTGTVREMTNK
;
A
#
# COMPACT_ATOMS: atom_id res chain seq x y z
N ASP A 1 1.02 12.13 21.31
CA ASP A 1 0.17 12.94 20.42
C ASP A 1 1.01 14.03 19.76
N ALA A 2 1.43 13.80 18.50
CA ALA A 2 2.19 14.77 17.71
C ALA A 2 1.29 15.74 16.92
N GLY A 3 -0.05 15.61 17.03
CA GLY A 3 -1.03 16.48 16.37
C GLY A 3 -1.22 16.19 14.87
N ALA A 4 -0.89 15.00 14.39
CA ALA A 4 -1.18 14.62 13.01
C ALA A 4 -2.68 14.36 12.81
N ASP A 5 -3.27 14.92 11.75
CA ASP A 5 -4.68 14.74 11.41
C ASP A 5 -4.94 13.42 10.67
N ALA A 6 -3.97 12.92 9.91
CA ALA A 6 -4.02 11.66 9.18
C ALA A 6 -2.63 10.99 9.16
N LEU A 7 -2.60 9.69 8.89
CA LEU A 7 -1.37 8.90 8.82
C LEU A 7 -1.26 8.21 7.47
N ASP A 8 -0.19 8.51 6.72
CA ASP A 8 0.21 7.74 5.54
C ASP A 8 1.28 6.73 5.95
N VAL A 9 1.02 5.45 5.74
CA VAL A 9 1.90 4.41 6.26
C VAL A 9 3.15 4.16 5.41
N GLY A 10 3.16 4.51 4.14
CA GLY A 10 4.32 4.38 3.25
C GLY A 10 5.07 3.05 3.36
N GLY A 11 4.35 1.93 3.49
CA GLY A 11 4.92 0.64 3.85
C GLY A 11 5.87 0.04 2.80
N PHE A 12 6.67 -0.95 3.22
CA PHE A 12 7.57 -1.69 2.34
C PHE A 12 6.78 -2.58 1.38
N GLY A 13 6.88 -2.29 0.10
CA GLY A 13 6.15 -3.01 -0.97
C GLY A 13 6.24 -2.32 -2.33
N GLY A 14 6.66 -1.07 -2.35
CA GLY A 14 6.86 -0.25 -3.55
C GLY A 14 8.29 0.24 -3.68
N THR A 15 8.50 1.53 -3.44
CA THR A 15 9.82 2.16 -3.49
C THR A 15 10.69 1.70 -2.31
N SER A 16 11.86 1.14 -2.61
CA SER A 16 12.89 0.88 -1.60
C SER A 16 13.91 2.01 -1.64
N TRP A 17 13.99 2.79 -0.57
CA TRP A 17 14.98 3.87 -0.44
C TRP A 17 16.41 3.33 -0.43
N ALA A 18 16.65 2.18 0.19
CA ALA A 18 17.95 1.51 0.15
C ALA A 18 18.38 1.17 -1.29
N LYS A 19 17.44 0.72 -2.14
CA LYS A 19 17.70 0.47 -3.57
C LYS A 19 18.03 1.76 -4.33
N ILE A 20 17.33 2.85 -4.03
CA ILE A 20 17.59 4.15 -4.64
C ILE A 20 18.96 4.66 -4.24
N GLU A 21 19.28 4.65 -2.96
CA GLU A 21 20.59 5.12 -2.47
C GLU A 21 21.73 4.24 -2.99
N LYS A 22 21.55 2.92 -3.07
CA LYS A 22 22.51 2.04 -3.75
C LYS A 22 22.76 2.45 -5.20
N ALA A 23 21.69 2.75 -5.96
CA ALA A 23 21.81 3.15 -7.36
C ALA A 23 22.49 4.51 -7.54
N ARG A 24 22.42 5.38 -6.54
CA ARG A 24 23.06 6.72 -6.51
C ARG A 24 24.48 6.68 -5.98
N ALA A 25 24.86 5.61 -5.28
CA ALA A 25 26.17 5.50 -4.63
C ALA A 25 27.30 5.47 -5.67
N SER A 26 28.30 6.32 -5.48
CA SER A 26 29.48 6.42 -6.34
C SER A 26 30.59 5.41 -5.98
N ASP A 27 30.53 4.82 -4.81
CA ASP A 27 31.53 3.87 -4.30
C ASP A 27 30.93 2.54 -3.87
N LYS A 28 31.80 1.54 -3.84
CA LYS A 28 31.39 0.14 -3.56
C LYS A 28 30.91 -0.07 -2.12
N ALA A 29 31.43 0.69 -1.16
CA ALA A 29 31.04 0.53 0.24
C ALA A 29 29.58 0.93 0.45
N HIS A 30 29.16 2.08 -0.08
CA HIS A 30 27.75 2.52 -0.04
C HIS A 30 26.83 1.63 -0.88
N GLN A 31 27.29 1.09 -2.01
CA GLN A 31 26.53 0.10 -2.78
C GLN A 31 26.26 -1.16 -1.96
N ASN A 32 27.29 -1.70 -1.28
CA ASN A 32 27.16 -2.88 -0.42
C ASN A 32 26.25 -2.59 0.79
N LEU A 33 26.33 -1.40 1.37
CA LEU A 33 25.43 -0.98 2.44
C LEU A 33 23.97 -0.98 1.97
N GLY A 34 23.69 -0.45 0.79
CA GLY A 34 22.36 -0.50 0.19
C GLY A 34 21.85 -1.93 -0.06
N ASP A 35 22.74 -2.87 -0.42
CA ASP A 35 22.39 -4.28 -0.56
C ASP A 35 22.01 -4.92 0.78
N THR A 36 22.75 -4.62 1.85
CA THR A 36 22.47 -5.15 3.18
C THR A 36 21.07 -4.76 3.69
N PHE A 37 20.62 -3.54 3.38
CA PHE A 37 19.33 -3.02 3.83
C PHE A 37 18.24 -3.04 2.76
N LEU A 38 18.44 -3.78 1.65
CA LEU A 38 17.52 -3.79 0.52
C LEU A 38 16.09 -4.20 0.89
N GLU A 39 15.96 -5.17 1.79
CA GLU A 39 14.67 -5.73 2.24
C GLU A 39 14.28 -5.23 3.65
N TRP A 40 14.97 -4.22 4.15
CA TRP A 40 14.66 -3.63 5.44
C TRP A 40 13.40 -2.78 5.37
N GLY A 41 12.34 -3.21 6.06
CA GLY A 41 11.09 -2.45 6.11
C GLY A 41 9.92 -3.29 6.63
N ILE A 42 8.86 -2.61 7.05
CA ILE A 42 7.62 -3.24 7.47
C ILE A 42 6.69 -3.35 6.25
N PRO A 43 6.22 -4.55 5.88
CA PRO A 43 5.28 -4.70 4.76
C PRO A 43 4.05 -3.81 4.89
N THR A 44 3.59 -3.23 3.79
CA THR A 44 2.46 -2.30 3.78
C THR A 44 1.21 -2.85 4.47
N ALA A 45 0.87 -4.12 4.24
CA ALA A 45 -0.28 -4.75 4.88
C ALA A 45 -0.14 -4.84 6.41
N VAL A 46 1.07 -5.10 6.92
CA VAL A 46 1.38 -5.09 8.36
C VAL A 46 1.27 -3.68 8.92
N SER A 47 1.89 -2.70 8.25
CA SER A 47 1.84 -1.29 8.66
C SER A 47 0.42 -0.76 8.74
N VAL A 48 -0.42 -1.03 7.72
CA VAL A 48 -1.84 -0.64 7.71
C VAL A 48 -2.56 -1.27 8.90
N PHE A 49 -2.42 -2.58 9.07
CA PHE A 49 -3.09 -3.32 10.12
C PHE A 49 -2.73 -2.79 11.53
N GLU A 50 -1.45 -2.60 11.83
CA GLU A 50 -0.99 -2.14 13.14
C GLU A 50 -1.39 -0.68 13.41
N VAL A 51 -1.21 0.22 12.43
CA VAL A 51 -1.59 1.63 12.58
C VAL A 51 -3.09 1.78 12.76
N ALA A 52 -3.91 0.99 12.06
CA ALA A 52 -5.36 1.00 12.20
C ALA A 52 -5.84 0.63 13.62
N GLN A 53 -5.07 -0.15 14.40
CA GLN A 53 -5.43 -0.51 15.78
C GLN A 53 -5.25 0.64 16.78
N VAL A 54 -4.38 1.60 16.47
CA VAL A 54 -3.97 2.66 17.43
C VAL A 54 -4.27 4.07 16.93
N ARG A 55 -4.79 4.21 15.72
CA ARG A 55 -5.05 5.49 15.07
C ARG A 55 -6.10 6.34 15.79
N LYS A 56 -5.97 7.67 15.68
CA LYS A 56 -6.99 8.65 16.06
C LYS A 56 -7.59 9.39 14.86
N GLY A 57 -7.02 9.25 13.67
CA GLY A 57 -7.44 9.87 12.42
C GLY A 57 -7.41 8.91 11.25
N PRO A 58 -7.69 9.38 10.03
CA PRO A 58 -7.66 8.55 8.82
C PRO A 58 -6.30 7.92 8.57
N VAL A 59 -6.30 6.69 8.03
CA VAL A 59 -5.11 5.96 7.58
C VAL A 59 -5.11 5.88 6.07
N ILE A 60 -4.02 6.30 5.45
CA ILE A 60 -3.78 6.20 4.01
C ILE A 60 -2.81 5.05 3.78
N ALA A 61 -3.26 4.02 3.08
CA ALA A 61 -2.41 2.91 2.69
C ALA A 61 -1.64 3.25 1.41
N THR A 62 -0.32 3.41 1.54
CA THR A 62 0.60 3.55 0.41
C THR A 62 1.77 2.59 0.54
N GLY A 63 2.54 2.43 -0.53
CA GLY A 63 3.71 1.55 -0.56
C GLY A 63 3.43 0.23 -1.29
N GLY A 64 3.43 0.30 -2.62
CA GLY A 64 3.41 -0.86 -3.49
C GLY A 64 2.05 -1.45 -3.83
N LEU A 65 0.95 -0.73 -3.61
CA LEU A 65 -0.36 -1.12 -4.12
C LEU A 65 -0.35 -1.05 -5.66
N LYS A 66 -0.83 -2.11 -6.30
CA LYS A 66 -0.70 -2.27 -7.76
C LYS A 66 -2.04 -2.28 -8.51
N ASN A 67 -3.13 -2.56 -7.82
CA ASN A 67 -4.44 -2.80 -8.43
C ASN A 67 -5.58 -2.54 -7.43
N GLY A 68 -6.82 -2.61 -7.91
CA GLY A 68 -8.01 -2.38 -7.07
C GLY A 68 -8.22 -3.47 -6.02
N LEU A 69 -7.73 -4.68 -6.23
CA LEU A 69 -7.78 -5.74 -5.21
C LEU A 69 -6.84 -5.43 -4.03
N ASP A 70 -5.65 -4.88 -4.29
CA ASP A 70 -4.75 -4.42 -3.22
C ASP A 70 -5.38 -3.27 -2.43
N ALA A 71 -6.06 -2.33 -3.11
CA ALA A 71 -6.83 -1.28 -2.47
C ALA A 71 -7.95 -1.85 -1.58
N ALA A 72 -8.71 -2.82 -2.08
CA ALA A 72 -9.75 -3.50 -1.29
C ALA A 72 -9.19 -4.17 -0.03
N LYS A 73 -8.07 -4.88 -0.16
CA LYS A 73 -7.39 -5.50 0.99
C LYS A 73 -6.91 -4.47 2.01
N ALA A 74 -6.33 -3.36 1.54
CA ALA A 74 -5.88 -2.29 2.42
C ALA A 74 -7.05 -1.68 3.22
N ILE A 75 -8.19 -1.44 2.57
CA ILE A 75 -9.41 -0.95 3.21
C ILE A 75 -9.93 -1.98 4.23
N ALA A 76 -9.99 -3.25 3.89
CA ALA A 76 -10.40 -4.31 4.81
C ALA A 76 -9.45 -4.44 6.03
N LEU A 77 -8.17 -4.10 5.88
CA LEU A 77 -7.19 -4.06 6.98
C LEU A 77 -7.30 -2.79 7.85
N GLY A 78 -8.13 -1.83 7.47
CA GLY A 78 -8.43 -0.63 8.25
C GLY A 78 -7.91 0.68 7.69
N ALA A 79 -7.47 0.71 6.41
CA ALA A 79 -7.21 1.97 5.74
C ALA A 79 -8.52 2.67 5.32
N ASP A 80 -8.52 3.99 5.34
CA ASP A 80 -9.62 4.81 4.84
C ASP A 80 -9.41 5.18 3.36
N LEU A 81 -8.16 5.27 2.93
CA LEU A 81 -7.76 5.59 1.57
C LEU A 81 -6.63 4.67 1.10
N ALA A 82 -6.58 4.42 -0.20
CA ALA A 82 -5.49 3.71 -0.87
C ALA A 82 -4.79 4.63 -1.86
N GLY A 83 -3.46 4.75 -1.76
CA GLY A 83 -2.65 5.58 -2.64
C GLY A 83 -1.72 4.75 -3.53
N MET A 84 -1.60 5.14 -4.78
CA MET A 84 -0.76 4.49 -5.78
C MET A 84 0.07 5.53 -6.53
N ALA A 85 1.37 5.29 -6.69
CA ALA A 85 2.26 6.17 -7.45
C ALA A 85 2.89 5.44 -8.63
N LEU A 86 3.81 4.51 -8.37
CA LEU A 86 4.54 3.78 -9.42
C LEU A 86 3.61 3.04 -10.39
N THR A 87 2.50 2.53 -9.92
CA THR A 87 1.48 1.83 -10.72
C THR A 87 0.84 2.73 -11.79
N LEU A 88 0.72 4.03 -11.51
CA LEU A 88 0.11 5.01 -12.41
C LEU A 88 1.14 5.73 -13.29
N LEU A 89 2.42 5.72 -12.90
CA LEU A 89 3.47 6.48 -13.57
C LEU A 89 3.62 6.16 -15.07
N PRO A 90 3.66 4.89 -15.51
CA PRO A 90 3.77 4.58 -16.94
C PRO A 90 2.63 5.20 -17.75
N SER A 91 1.39 4.99 -17.34
CA SER A 91 0.22 5.56 -18.02
C SER A 91 0.19 7.10 -17.97
N ALA A 92 0.67 7.69 -16.87
CA ALA A 92 0.79 9.15 -16.76
C ALA A 92 1.82 9.72 -17.75
N LEU A 93 2.89 8.98 -18.05
CA LEU A 93 3.90 9.37 -19.05
C LEU A 93 3.39 9.19 -20.50
N GLU A 94 2.49 8.25 -20.73
CA GLU A 94 1.83 8.07 -22.02
C GLU A 94 0.81 9.17 -22.32
N GLY A 95 0.16 9.73 -21.30
CA GLY A 95 -0.77 10.84 -21.43
C GLY A 95 -2.04 10.68 -20.61
N LYS A 96 -2.88 11.70 -20.72
CA LYS A 96 -4.10 11.83 -19.91
C LYS A 96 -5.06 10.65 -20.12
N ASP A 97 -5.30 10.24 -21.35
CA ASP A 97 -6.30 9.22 -21.67
C ASP A 97 -5.85 7.84 -21.14
N ALA A 98 -4.58 7.47 -21.32
CA ALA A 98 -4.00 6.25 -20.77
C ALA A 98 -4.05 6.24 -19.22
N LEU A 99 -3.82 7.38 -18.58
CA LEU A 99 -3.93 7.50 -17.12
C LEU A 99 -5.38 7.29 -16.66
N PHE A 100 -6.36 7.89 -17.33
CA PHE A 100 -7.77 7.71 -16.99
C PHE A 100 -8.22 6.26 -17.17
N GLU A 101 -7.86 5.61 -18.26
CA GLU A 101 -8.15 4.19 -18.52
C GLU A 101 -7.57 3.30 -17.40
N ARG A 102 -6.33 3.59 -16.98
CA ARG A 102 -5.71 2.85 -15.87
C ARG A 102 -6.45 3.05 -14.55
N ILE A 103 -6.86 4.26 -14.24
CA ILE A 103 -7.65 4.57 -13.04
C ILE A 103 -9.02 3.87 -13.09
N GLU A 104 -9.70 3.90 -14.22
CA GLU A 104 -10.98 3.19 -14.41
C GLU A 104 -10.84 1.68 -14.22
N THR A 105 -9.74 1.09 -14.73
CA THR A 105 -9.41 -0.32 -14.50
C THR A 105 -9.28 -0.62 -13.01
N ILE A 106 -8.50 0.16 -12.27
CA ILE A 106 -8.30 0.00 -10.82
C ILE A 106 -9.64 0.15 -10.07
N CYS A 107 -10.45 1.13 -10.44
CA CYS A 107 -11.79 1.30 -9.87
C CYS A 107 -12.72 0.11 -10.17
N GLY A 108 -12.62 -0.45 -11.36
CA GLY A 108 -13.35 -1.66 -11.75
C GLY A 108 -12.94 -2.88 -10.94
N GLU A 109 -11.63 -3.08 -10.72
CA GLU A 109 -11.10 -4.15 -9.88
C GLU A 109 -11.57 -4.02 -8.42
N LEU A 110 -11.56 -2.79 -7.86
CA LEU A 110 -12.08 -2.51 -6.52
C LEU A 110 -13.58 -2.82 -6.42
N LYS A 111 -14.39 -2.35 -7.37
CA LYS A 111 -15.83 -2.66 -7.43
C LYS A 111 -16.09 -4.16 -7.54
N THR A 112 -15.26 -4.88 -8.30
CA THR A 112 -15.35 -6.34 -8.41
C THR A 112 -15.07 -7.02 -7.07
N ALA A 113 -14.03 -6.58 -6.35
CA ALA A 113 -13.73 -7.09 -5.01
C ALA A 113 -14.88 -6.82 -4.02
N MET A 114 -15.47 -5.63 -4.06
CA MET A 114 -16.65 -5.28 -3.27
C MET A 114 -17.84 -6.21 -3.61
N PHE A 115 -18.12 -6.42 -4.89
CA PHE A 115 -19.19 -7.32 -5.33
C PHE A 115 -18.98 -8.75 -4.81
N LEU A 116 -17.77 -9.28 -4.94
CA LEU A 116 -17.43 -10.64 -4.50
C LEU A 116 -17.51 -10.83 -2.97
N THR A 117 -17.34 -9.76 -2.21
CA THR A 117 -17.45 -9.77 -0.74
C THR A 117 -18.82 -9.35 -0.23
N GLY A 118 -19.75 -8.98 -1.11
CA GLY A 118 -21.08 -8.50 -0.77
C GLY A 118 -21.13 -7.08 -0.21
N ALA A 119 -20.04 -6.31 -0.30
CA ALA A 119 -19.98 -4.94 0.14
C ALA A 119 -20.56 -3.99 -0.91
N THR A 120 -21.54 -3.16 -0.54
CA THR A 120 -22.18 -2.18 -1.45
C THR A 120 -21.51 -0.80 -1.42
N ASN A 121 -20.70 -0.53 -0.41
CA ASN A 121 -19.94 0.70 -0.21
C ASN A 121 -18.62 0.45 0.52
N ILE A 122 -17.76 1.47 0.60
CA ILE A 122 -16.42 1.36 1.21
C ILE A 122 -16.51 1.06 2.71
N SER A 123 -17.51 1.61 3.41
CA SER A 123 -17.69 1.34 4.84
C SER A 123 -18.03 -0.13 5.12
N GLU A 124 -18.82 -0.75 4.24
CA GLU A 124 -19.08 -2.19 4.33
C GLU A 124 -17.83 -3.01 3.98
N LEU A 125 -17.07 -2.59 2.96
CA LEU A 125 -15.80 -3.24 2.62
C LEU A 125 -14.79 -3.21 3.78
N ALA A 126 -14.74 -2.13 4.55
CA ALA A 126 -13.90 -2.04 5.74
C ALA A 126 -14.28 -3.03 6.85
N ASN A 127 -15.48 -3.58 6.79
CA ASN A 127 -16.02 -4.52 7.81
C ASN A 127 -16.16 -5.96 7.29
N VAL A 128 -15.68 -6.27 6.09
CA VAL A 128 -15.74 -7.63 5.56
C VAL A 128 -14.87 -8.58 6.36
N ARG A 129 -15.29 -9.83 6.42
CA ARG A 129 -14.47 -10.89 7.03
C ARG A 129 -13.27 -11.21 6.16
N TYR A 130 -12.08 -11.22 6.74
CA TYR A 130 -10.84 -11.62 6.08
C TYR A 130 -10.00 -12.56 6.96
N TYR A 131 -9.00 -13.20 6.37
CA TYR A 131 -8.04 -14.03 7.06
C TYR A 131 -6.63 -13.50 6.82
N LEU A 132 -5.88 -13.32 7.90
CA LEU A 132 -4.44 -13.04 7.81
C LEU A 132 -3.71 -14.36 7.58
N THR A 133 -2.80 -14.38 6.60
CA THR A 133 -1.99 -15.55 6.24
C THR A 133 -0.53 -15.17 6.01
N GLY A 134 0.37 -16.16 6.02
CA GLY A 134 1.80 -15.97 5.74
C GLY A 134 2.43 -14.89 6.61
N THR A 135 3.34 -14.14 6.05
CA THR A 135 4.13 -13.11 6.74
C THR A 135 3.28 -12.08 7.51
N VAL A 136 2.13 -11.69 6.98
CA VAL A 136 1.25 -10.73 7.68
C VAL A 136 0.78 -11.31 9.01
N ARG A 137 0.32 -12.57 9.02
CA ARG A 137 -0.09 -13.25 10.24
C ARG A 137 1.07 -13.41 11.23
N GLU A 138 2.24 -13.83 10.73
CA GLU A 138 3.44 -14.05 11.56
C GLU A 138 3.90 -12.75 12.24
N MET A 139 3.91 -11.63 11.52
CA MET A 139 4.36 -10.35 12.03
C MET A 139 3.35 -9.66 12.95
N THR A 140 2.05 -9.90 12.77
CA THR A 140 1.00 -9.28 13.59
C THR A 140 0.60 -10.13 14.81
N ASN A 141 1.17 -11.32 14.98
CA ASN A 141 0.85 -12.26 16.07
C ASN A 141 -0.65 -12.58 16.21
N LYS A 142 -1.38 -12.67 15.08
CA LYS A 142 -2.83 -12.89 15.05
C LYS A 142 -3.25 -14.11 14.23
#